data_b6303547693f0a683d00166ceed861d8
#
_entry.id   b6303547693f0a683d00166ceed861d8
#
_cell.length_a   1.000
_cell.length_b   1.000
_cell.length_c   1.000
_cell.angle_alpha   90.00
_cell.angle_beta   90.00
_cell.angle_gamma   90.00
#
_symmetry.space_group_name_H-M   'P 1'
#
loop_
_entity.id
_entity.type
_entity.pdbx_description
1 polymer ?
#
loop_
_entity_poly.entity_id
_entity_poly.type
_entity_poly.pdbx_seq_one_letter_code
_entity_poly.pdbx_strand_id
1 'polypeptide(L)'
;LTHTITDRDKLRKLDVPDPYTSGRMSLNIESLSVISKSIKKPLYESIQGPFTLAGQLAGATQLLRCIITDKKFVEELLEFTTELVRRYAVAANKAGAKYISIAEPTSVTLSKDRFDEFIVKNLNKIYNELDCWKGMHICGDTRELLDNMLSCNIDAVSLDQILDYEEIAPMIPRDIVLIGNLDPIKLLGRSKPDKIRRETLKLLKKMRGYDNFLCDFGCNCLNTTPVENLQAAIKAGRISYKELDRIDIDEL
;
A
#
# COMPACT_ATOMS: atom_id res chain seq x y z
N LEU A 1 21.41 -0.41 -6.56
CA LEU A 1 20.79 0.76 -7.22
C LEU A 1 21.73 1.95 -7.05
N THR A 2 22.26 2.49 -8.15
CA THR A 2 22.96 3.77 -8.15
C THR A 2 21.93 4.87 -8.12
N HIS A 3 21.88 5.65 -7.03
CA HIS A 3 21.00 6.82 -6.92
C HIS A 3 21.49 7.88 -7.93
N THR A 4 20.59 8.30 -8.82
CA THR A 4 20.97 9.12 -9.99
C THR A 4 20.66 10.60 -9.80
N ILE A 5 19.71 10.95 -8.94
CA ILE A 5 19.21 12.32 -8.76
C ILE A 5 19.69 12.85 -7.41
N THR A 6 20.92 13.38 -7.39
CA THR A 6 21.55 13.84 -6.15
C THR A 6 21.50 15.36 -5.95
N ASP A 7 21.06 16.08 -6.97
CA ASP A 7 21.01 17.55 -6.99
C ASP A 7 19.95 18.06 -7.97
N ARG A 8 19.65 19.37 -7.88
CA ARG A 8 18.62 20.03 -8.72
C ARG A 8 19.01 20.11 -10.18
N ASP A 9 20.28 20.18 -10.52
CA ASP A 9 20.72 20.29 -11.92
C ASP A 9 20.48 18.98 -12.68
N LYS A 10 20.64 17.85 -11.99
CA LYS A 10 20.29 16.53 -12.53
C LYS A 10 18.77 16.37 -12.66
N LEU A 11 18.01 16.80 -11.63
CA LEU A 11 16.56 16.73 -11.66
C LEU A 11 15.96 17.52 -12.84
N ARG A 12 16.43 18.74 -13.07
CA ARG A 12 15.94 19.63 -14.13
C ARG A 12 16.19 19.14 -15.55
N LYS A 13 17.03 18.13 -15.72
CA LYS A 13 17.28 17.48 -17.01
C LYS A 13 16.32 16.34 -17.31
N LEU A 14 15.42 16.02 -16.38
CA LEU A 14 14.46 14.95 -16.54
C LEU A 14 13.11 15.48 -16.96
N ASP A 15 12.54 14.83 -17.95
CA ASP A 15 11.13 14.97 -18.28
C ASP A 15 10.32 13.89 -17.52
N VAL A 16 9.11 14.23 -17.11
CA VAL A 16 8.19 13.25 -16.54
C VAL A 16 7.75 12.28 -17.63
N PRO A 17 8.06 10.99 -17.52
CA PRO A 17 7.77 10.03 -18.59
C PRO A 17 6.27 9.85 -18.82
N ASP A 18 5.90 9.59 -20.07
CA ASP A 18 4.56 9.24 -20.45
C ASP A 18 4.28 7.78 -20.11
N PRO A 19 3.26 7.46 -19.28
CA PRO A 19 2.94 6.10 -18.87
C PRO A 19 2.51 5.18 -20.03
N TYR A 20 2.05 5.72 -21.15
CA TYR A 20 1.63 4.93 -22.31
C TYR A 20 2.78 4.51 -23.23
N THR A 21 3.94 5.16 -23.13
CA THR A 21 5.07 4.92 -24.03
C THR A 21 6.37 4.58 -23.33
N SER A 22 6.47 4.84 -22.04
CA SER A 22 7.74 4.76 -21.32
C SER A 22 7.92 3.48 -20.51
N GLY A 23 9.00 2.75 -20.81
CA GLY A 23 9.47 1.62 -20.04
C GLY A 23 8.41 0.54 -19.78
N ARG A 24 8.38 0.01 -18.56
CA ARG A 24 7.39 -1.01 -18.17
C ARG A 24 6.00 -0.46 -17.88
N MET A 25 5.86 0.86 -17.73
CA MET A 25 4.56 1.47 -17.45
C MET A 25 3.57 1.18 -18.58
N SER A 26 3.99 1.31 -19.84
CA SER A 26 3.15 1.04 -21.00
C SER A 26 2.66 -0.40 -21.05
N LEU A 27 3.53 -1.36 -20.75
CA LEU A 27 3.17 -2.78 -20.68
C LEU A 27 2.15 -3.06 -19.56
N ASN A 28 2.33 -2.44 -18.40
CA ASN A 28 1.39 -2.60 -17.28
C ASN A 28 0.01 -2.01 -17.62
N ILE A 29 -0.03 -0.81 -18.23
CA ILE A 29 -1.29 -0.17 -18.66
C ILE A 29 -2.01 -1.02 -19.71
N GLU A 30 -1.28 -1.55 -20.70
CA GLU A 30 -1.84 -2.48 -21.68
C GLU A 30 -2.39 -3.73 -21.03
N SER A 31 -1.62 -4.35 -20.11
CA SER A 31 -2.03 -5.54 -19.36
C SER A 31 -3.30 -5.30 -18.56
N LEU A 32 -3.40 -4.18 -17.82
CA LEU A 32 -4.60 -3.79 -17.09
C LEU A 32 -5.80 -3.67 -18.05
N SER A 33 -5.62 -3.03 -19.21
CA SER A 33 -6.68 -2.86 -20.21
C SER A 33 -7.18 -4.21 -20.77
N VAL A 34 -6.28 -5.16 -21.02
CA VAL A 34 -6.64 -6.50 -21.50
C VAL A 34 -7.36 -7.30 -20.42
N ILE A 35 -6.80 -7.32 -19.20
CA ILE A 35 -7.35 -8.08 -18.08
C ILE A 35 -8.73 -7.53 -17.67
N SER A 36 -8.91 -6.22 -17.63
CA SER A 36 -10.18 -5.59 -17.24
C SER A 36 -11.36 -6.01 -18.13
N LYS A 37 -11.09 -6.31 -19.39
CA LYS A 37 -12.09 -6.81 -20.37
C LYS A 37 -12.34 -8.31 -20.24
N SER A 38 -11.39 -9.04 -19.65
CA SER A 38 -11.40 -10.53 -19.63
C SER A 38 -11.97 -11.09 -18.33
N ILE A 39 -11.96 -10.34 -17.23
CA ILE A 39 -12.41 -10.81 -15.91
C ILE A 39 -13.53 -9.93 -15.33
N LYS A 40 -14.39 -10.55 -14.52
CA LYS A 40 -15.50 -9.85 -13.83
C LYS A 40 -15.14 -9.36 -12.41
N LYS A 41 -13.88 -9.52 -12.01
CA LYS A 41 -13.40 -9.10 -10.69
C LYS A 41 -12.79 -7.71 -10.76
N PRO A 42 -12.92 -6.87 -9.71
CA PRO A 42 -12.24 -5.60 -9.67
C PRO A 42 -10.72 -5.82 -9.75
N LEU A 43 -10.04 -5.01 -10.54
CA LEU A 43 -8.59 -5.00 -10.63
C LEU A 43 -7.99 -4.09 -9.58
N TYR A 44 -6.96 -4.58 -8.93
CA TYR A 44 -6.12 -3.88 -7.99
C TYR A 44 -4.80 -3.48 -8.66
N GLU A 45 -4.38 -2.24 -8.45
CA GLU A 45 -3.04 -1.76 -8.84
C GLU A 45 -2.34 -1.17 -7.63
N SER A 46 -1.12 -1.66 -7.36
CA SER A 46 -0.25 -1.13 -6.31
C SER A 46 0.82 -0.25 -6.93
N ILE A 47 0.91 0.99 -6.47
CA ILE A 47 1.80 2.00 -7.01
C ILE A 47 2.73 2.50 -5.92
N GLN A 48 4.02 2.63 -6.24
CA GLN A 48 4.97 3.28 -5.34
C GLN A 48 4.61 4.75 -5.18
N GLY A 49 4.58 5.24 -3.94
CA GLY A 49 4.24 6.62 -3.67
C GLY A 49 5.37 7.63 -3.97
N PRO A 50 5.02 8.92 -4.12
CA PRO A 50 5.96 9.96 -4.50
C PRO A 50 7.19 10.10 -3.61
N PHE A 51 7.01 10.06 -2.28
CA PHE A 51 8.12 10.22 -1.33
C PHE A 51 9.07 9.02 -1.35
N THR A 52 8.49 7.83 -1.41
CA THR A 52 9.29 6.60 -1.54
C THR A 52 10.04 6.56 -2.87
N LEU A 53 9.40 6.96 -3.96
CA LEU A 53 10.06 7.08 -5.27
C LEU A 53 11.18 8.13 -5.25
N ALA A 54 10.95 9.28 -4.61
CA ALA A 54 11.99 10.29 -4.40
C ALA A 54 13.19 9.71 -3.62
N GLY A 55 12.92 8.91 -2.58
CA GLY A 55 13.96 8.19 -1.84
C GLY A 55 14.72 7.16 -2.67
N GLN A 56 14.06 6.50 -3.62
CA GLN A 56 14.72 5.59 -4.56
C GLN A 56 15.62 6.34 -5.58
N LEU A 57 15.19 7.50 -6.04
CA LEU A 57 15.92 8.31 -7.01
C LEU A 57 17.14 9.02 -6.38
N ALA A 58 16.96 9.64 -5.22
CA ALA A 58 18.00 10.43 -4.55
C ALA A 58 18.82 9.65 -3.51
N GLY A 59 18.33 8.52 -3.06
CA GLY A 59 18.78 7.80 -1.87
C GLY A 59 17.97 8.20 -0.63
N ALA A 60 17.37 7.24 0.07
CA ALA A 60 16.51 7.52 1.21
C ALA A 60 17.20 8.36 2.30
N THR A 61 18.43 7.99 2.68
CA THR A 61 19.24 8.75 3.65
C THR A 61 19.53 10.18 3.17
N GLN A 62 19.82 10.35 1.87
CA GLN A 62 20.04 11.66 1.28
C GLN A 62 18.77 12.50 1.30
N LEU A 63 17.63 11.93 0.90
CA LEU A 63 16.32 12.58 0.92
C LEU A 63 15.99 13.11 2.33
N LEU A 64 16.08 12.24 3.35
CA LEU A 64 15.81 12.60 4.75
C LEU A 64 16.74 13.71 5.25
N ARG A 65 18.02 13.67 4.90
CA ARG A 65 18.96 14.75 5.23
C ARG A 65 18.57 16.06 4.55
N CYS A 66 18.18 16.03 3.28
CA CYS A 66 17.82 17.20 2.51
C CYS A 66 16.51 17.88 3.02
N ILE A 67 15.65 17.17 3.73
CA ILE A 67 14.49 17.80 4.42
C ILE A 67 14.95 18.97 5.31
N ILE A 68 16.15 18.87 5.90
CA ILE A 68 16.70 19.89 6.81
C ILE A 68 17.69 20.80 6.06
N THR A 69 18.54 20.25 5.18
CA THR A 69 19.68 20.98 4.60
C THR A 69 19.39 21.62 3.25
N ASP A 70 18.45 21.10 2.46
CA ASP A 70 18.02 21.64 1.16
C ASP A 70 16.55 21.28 0.88
N LYS A 71 15.65 21.87 1.67
CA LYS A 71 14.21 21.64 1.56
C LYS A 71 13.68 21.90 0.14
N LYS A 72 14.25 22.89 -0.55
CA LYS A 72 13.87 23.23 -1.93
C LYS A 72 14.14 22.09 -2.92
N PHE A 73 15.26 21.38 -2.75
CA PHE A 73 15.53 20.17 -3.56
C PHE A 73 14.47 19.09 -3.30
N VAL A 74 14.07 18.88 -2.03
CA VAL A 74 13.05 17.89 -1.69
C VAL A 74 11.69 18.27 -2.32
N GLU A 75 11.31 19.54 -2.25
CA GLU A 75 10.07 20.03 -2.85
C GLU A 75 10.04 19.85 -4.38
N GLU A 76 11.11 20.25 -5.09
CA GLU A 76 11.23 20.07 -6.54
C GLU A 76 11.22 18.58 -6.93
N LEU A 77 11.90 17.72 -6.15
CA LEU A 77 11.93 16.27 -6.39
C LEU A 77 10.55 15.62 -6.14
N LEU A 78 9.85 16.05 -5.10
CA LEU A 78 8.49 15.58 -4.81
C LEU A 78 7.48 16.06 -5.84
N GLU A 79 7.64 17.27 -6.38
CA GLU A 79 6.80 17.75 -7.48
C GLU A 79 6.95 16.83 -8.70
N PHE A 80 8.18 16.51 -9.07
CA PHE A 80 8.49 15.60 -10.18
C PHE A 80 7.90 14.19 -9.95
N THR A 81 8.17 13.60 -8.77
CA THR A 81 7.71 12.23 -8.47
C THR A 81 6.19 12.16 -8.29
N THR A 82 5.58 13.21 -7.74
CA THR A 82 4.11 13.30 -7.63
C THR A 82 3.46 13.33 -9.00
N GLU A 83 3.98 14.15 -9.93
CA GLU A 83 3.46 14.23 -11.28
C GLU A 83 3.62 12.90 -12.03
N LEU A 84 4.76 12.21 -11.85
CA LEU A 84 4.99 10.88 -12.44
C LEU A 84 3.97 9.86 -11.93
N VAL A 85 3.81 9.76 -10.60
CA VAL A 85 2.87 8.82 -9.96
C VAL A 85 1.43 9.17 -10.34
N ARG A 86 1.09 10.46 -10.39
CA ARG A 86 -0.23 10.94 -10.81
C ARG A 86 -0.59 10.49 -12.23
N ARG A 87 0.32 10.74 -13.19
CA ARG A 87 0.10 10.32 -14.59
C ARG A 87 -0.11 8.81 -14.70
N TYR A 88 0.71 8.03 -13.98
CA TYR A 88 0.58 6.57 -14.01
C TYR A 88 -0.71 6.10 -13.33
N ALA A 89 -1.06 6.63 -12.17
CA ALA A 89 -2.28 6.27 -11.45
C ALA A 89 -3.55 6.57 -12.28
N VAL A 90 -3.61 7.75 -12.91
CA VAL A 90 -4.72 8.12 -13.79
C VAL A 90 -4.79 7.20 -15.03
N ALA A 91 -3.64 6.85 -15.61
CA ALA A 91 -3.60 5.92 -16.75
C ALA A 91 -4.05 4.51 -16.33
N ALA A 92 -3.63 4.01 -15.16
CA ALA A 92 -4.05 2.71 -14.62
C ALA A 92 -5.56 2.68 -14.32
N ASN A 93 -6.10 3.76 -13.74
CA ASN A 93 -7.54 3.88 -13.51
C ASN A 93 -8.34 3.84 -14.83
N LYS A 94 -7.92 4.60 -15.85
CA LYS A 94 -8.51 4.57 -17.18
C LYS A 94 -8.39 3.21 -17.88
N ALA A 95 -7.31 2.47 -17.62
CA ALA A 95 -7.11 1.11 -18.13
C ALA A 95 -7.97 0.06 -17.45
N GLY A 96 -8.67 0.41 -16.36
CA GLY A 96 -9.65 -0.45 -15.69
C GLY A 96 -9.31 -0.86 -14.28
N ALA A 97 -8.26 -0.32 -13.66
CA ALA A 97 -8.04 -0.48 -12.23
C ALA A 97 -9.21 0.12 -11.43
N LYS A 98 -9.79 -0.67 -10.52
CA LYS A 98 -10.94 -0.29 -9.69
C LYS A 98 -10.55 -0.02 -8.24
N TYR A 99 -9.34 -0.41 -7.86
CA TYR A 99 -8.72 -0.06 -6.59
C TYR A 99 -7.25 0.27 -6.85
N ILE A 100 -6.82 1.45 -6.45
CA ILE A 100 -5.42 1.89 -6.52
C ILE A 100 -4.92 2.15 -5.12
N SER A 101 -3.90 1.40 -4.71
CA SER A 101 -3.21 1.59 -3.44
C SER A 101 -1.83 2.20 -3.67
N ILE A 102 -1.54 3.31 -2.99
CA ILE A 102 -0.24 3.94 -3.03
C ILE A 102 0.56 3.53 -1.81
N ALA A 103 1.75 2.96 -2.04
CA ALA A 103 2.64 2.47 -1.00
C ALA A 103 3.74 3.49 -0.68
N GLU A 104 3.79 3.95 0.57
CA GLU A 104 4.76 4.95 1.06
C GLU A 104 5.62 4.45 2.23
N PRO A 105 6.33 3.30 2.10
CA PRO A 105 7.09 2.73 3.21
C PRO A 105 8.18 3.66 3.77
N THR A 106 8.77 4.53 2.95
CA THR A 106 9.81 5.48 3.42
C THR A 106 9.25 6.54 4.36
N SER A 107 7.96 6.85 4.25
CA SER A 107 7.30 7.91 5.04
C SER A 107 7.13 7.58 6.51
N VAL A 108 7.22 6.30 6.92
CA VAL A 108 7.12 5.88 8.33
C VAL A 108 8.17 6.54 9.24
N THR A 109 9.24 7.07 8.67
CA THR A 109 10.32 7.75 9.40
C THR A 109 10.06 9.24 9.63
N LEU A 110 8.97 9.80 9.09
CA LEU A 110 8.64 11.21 9.19
C LEU A 110 7.92 11.53 10.50
N SER A 111 8.11 12.77 11.00
CA SER A 111 7.22 13.34 12.00
C SER A 111 5.85 13.66 11.40
N LYS A 112 4.82 13.81 12.24
CA LYS A 112 3.45 14.16 11.81
C LYS A 112 3.42 15.39 10.90
N ASP A 113 4.06 16.48 11.29
CA ASP A 113 4.10 17.73 10.50
C ASP A 113 4.76 17.50 9.11
N ARG A 114 5.82 16.71 9.06
CA ARG A 114 6.51 16.39 7.80
C ARG A 114 5.69 15.42 6.95
N PHE A 115 4.95 14.54 7.59
CA PHE A 115 4.02 13.65 6.88
C PHE A 115 2.91 14.46 6.20
N ASP A 116 2.31 15.41 6.89
CA ASP A 116 1.30 16.31 6.29
C ASP A 116 1.88 17.10 5.13
N GLU A 117 3.06 17.66 5.32
CA GLU A 117 3.72 18.51 4.33
C GLU A 117 4.09 17.74 3.05
N PHE A 118 4.67 16.56 3.19
CA PHE A 118 5.26 15.82 2.07
C PHE A 118 4.39 14.68 1.56
N ILE A 119 3.54 14.08 2.41
CA ILE A 119 2.73 12.92 2.02
C ILE A 119 1.29 13.33 1.74
N VAL A 120 0.56 13.83 2.75
CA VAL A 120 -0.87 14.13 2.64
C VAL A 120 -1.13 15.07 1.47
N LYS A 121 -0.39 16.18 1.40
CA LYS A 121 -0.53 17.19 0.33
C LYS A 121 -0.32 16.61 -1.06
N ASN A 122 0.69 15.75 -1.25
CA ASN A 122 1.02 15.22 -2.56
C ASN A 122 0.13 14.04 -2.95
N LEU A 123 -0.23 13.16 -2.01
CA LEU A 123 -1.16 12.07 -2.29
C LEU A 123 -2.57 12.57 -2.61
N ASN A 124 -3.05 13.60 -1.92
CA ASN A 124 -4.36 14.17 -2.23
C ASN A 124 -4.43 14.79 -3.64
N LYS A 125 -3.32 15.33 -4.19
CA LYS A 125 -3.29 15.75 -5.60
C LYS A 125 -3.54 14.59 -6.56
N ILE A 126 -3.06 13.38 -6.19
CA ILE A 126 -3.25 12.17 -7.00
C ILE A 126 -4.66 11.61 -6.79
N TYR A 127 -5.05 11.39 -5.55
CA TYR A 127 -6.31 10.75 -5.19
C TYR A 127 -7.55 11.53 -5.69
N ASN A 128 -7.47 12.86 -5.72
CA ASN A 128 -8.57 13.70 -6.19
C ASN A 128 -8.86 13.57 -7.70
N GLU A 129 -7.94 12.99 -8.47
CA GLU A 129 -8.14 12.75 -9.91
C GLU A 129 -8.59 11.31 -10.23
N LEU A 130 -8.66 10.44 -9.24
CA LEU A 130 -9.02 9.04 -9.43
C LEU A 130 -10.53 8.81 -9.23
N ASP A 131 -11.15 8.15 -10.22
CA ASP A 131 -12.54 7.69 -10.19
C ASP A 131 -12.60 6.19 -9.88
N CYS A 132 -11.95 5.78 -8.80
CA CYS A 132 -11.91 4.41 -8.31
C CYS A 132 -11.67 4.43 -6.80
N TRP A 133 -11.73 3.27 -6.15
CA TRP A 133 -11.34 3.14 -4.74
C TRP A 133 -9.84 3.42 -4.58
N LYS A 134 -9.51 4.14 -3.52
CA LYS A 134 -8.18 4.65 -3.22
C LYS A 134 -7.70 4.08 -1.89
N GLY A 135 -6.47 3.64 -1.84
CA GLY A 135 -5.88 3.13 -0.62
C GLY A 135 -4.46 3.60 -0.40
N MET A 136 -4.03 3.49 0.85
CA MET A 136 -2.66 3.75 1.26
C MET A 136 -2.09 2.54 1.98
N HIS A 137 -0.83 2.21 1.70
CA HIS A 137 -0.06 1.22 2.46
C HIS A 137 1.24 1.80 2.98
N ILE A 138 1.49 1.61 4.26
CA ILE A 138 2.79 1.93 4.89
C ILE A 138 3.22 0.76 5.75
N CYS A 139 4.42 0.23 5.49
CA CYS A 139 5.07 -0.77 6.33
C CYS A 139 5.65 -0.14 7.59
N GLY A 140 5.72 -0.92 8.66
CA GLY A 140 6.29 -0.49 9.93
C GLY A 140 5.26 0.03 10.92
N ASP A 141 5.74 0.61 12.02
CA ASP A 141 4.88 1.14 13.08
C ASP A 141 4.32 2.51 12.70
N THR A 142 3.08 2.53 12.27
CA THR A 142 2.37 3.74 11.83
C THR A 142 1.40 4.30 12.86
N ARG A 143 1.41 3.82 14.12
CA ARG A 143 0.46 4.29 15.16
C ARG A 143 0.44 5.80 15.30
N GLU A 144 1.62 6.41 15.34
CA GLU A 144 1.76 7.87 15.48
C GLU A 144 1.30 8.64 14.23
N LEU A 145 1.27 8.00 13.06
CA LEU A 145 0.92 8.63 11.77
C LEU A 145 -0.50 8.32 11.31
N LEU A 146 -1.25 7.52 12.08
CA LEU A 146 -2.55 7.01 11.65
C LEU A 146 -3.54 8.13 11.32
N ASP A 147 -3.66 9.14 12.17
CA ASP A 147 -4.54 10.29 11.93
C ASP A 147 -4.17 11.04 10.65
N ASN A 148 -2.86 11.22 10.40
CA ASN A 148 -2.37 11.86 9.18
C ASN A 148 -2.69 11.01 7.93
N MET A 149 -2.53 9.66 8.02
CA MET A 149 -2.92 8.75 6.95
C MET A 149 -4.41 8.84 6.63
N LEU A 150 -5.25 8.86 7.67
CA LEU A 150 -6.71 8.96 7.56
C LEU A 150 -7.19 10.34 7.09
N SER A 151 -6.35 11.37 7.15
CA SER A 151 -6.64 12.69 6.57
C SER A 151 -6.46 12.74 5.05
N CYS A 152 -5.86 11.72 4.44
CA CYS A 152 -5.82 11.58 3.00
C CYS A 152 -7.20 11.20 2.44
N ASN A 153 -7.48 11.59 1.19
CA ASN A 153 -8.71 11.21 0.48
C ASN A 153 -8.64 9.73 0.04
N ILE A 154 -8.75 8.81 1.02
CA ILE A 154 -8.66 7.36 0.83
C ILE A 154 -9.94 6.65 1.26
N ASP A 155 -10.19 5.50 0.67
CA ASP A 155 -11.31 4.60 1.00
C ASP A 155 -10.81 3.38 1.79
N ALA A 156 -9.48 3.15 1.83
CA ALA A 156 -8.88 2.01 2.52
C ALA A 156 -7.48 2.32 3.05
N VAL A 157 -7.13 1.70 4.17
CA VAL A 157 -5.78 1.72 4.74
C VAL A 157 -5.28 0.30 4.97
N SER A 158 -4.05 0.02 4.50
CA SER A 158 -3.36 -1.25 4.70
C SER A 158 -2.15 -1.05 5.61
N LEU A 159 -2.08 -1.80 6.70
CA LEU A 159 -1.10 -1.62 7.75
C LEU A 159 -0.27 -2.88 7.97
N ASP A 160 0.93 -2.68 8.51
CA ASP A 160 1.93 -3.71 8.76
C ASP A 160 1.46 -4.73 9.83
N GLN A 161 1.98 -5.96 9.74
CA GLN A 161 1.71 -7.05 10.67
C GLN A 161 2.22 -6.83 12.10
N ILE A 162 3.05 -5.80 12.33
CA ILE A 162 3.54 -5.47 13.68
C ILE A 162 2.49 -4.77 14.54
N LEU A 163 1.42 -4.25 13.93
CA LEU A 163 0.33 -3.58 14.63
C LEU A 163 -0.72 -4.58 15.11
N ASP A 164 -1.16 -4.43 16.35
CA ASP A 164 -2.32 -5.19 16.84
C ASP A 164 -3.62 -4.56 16.32
N TYR A 165 -4.35 -5.28 15.50
CA TYR A 165 -5.59 -4.79 14.91
C TYR A 165 -6.74 -4.69 15.91
N GLU A 166 -6.68 -5.33 17.08
CA GLU A 166 -7.64 -5.07 18.16
C GLU A 166 -7.49 -3.65 18.73
N GLU A 167 -6.25 -3.13 18.77
CA GLU A 167 -5.97 -1.75 19.19
C GLU A 167 -6.24 -0.73 18.09
N ILE A 168 -5.97 -1.08 16.83
CA ILE A 168 -6.06 -0.16 15.69
C ILE A 168 -7.48 -0.02 15.15
N ALA A 169 -8.24 -1.11 15.06
CA ALA A 169 -9.55 -1.09 14.42
C ALA A 169 -10.56 -0.10 15.02
N PRO A 170 -10.58 0.15 16.35
CA PRO A 170 -11.44 1.19 16.94
C PRO A 170 -11.10 2.61 16.46
N MET A 171 -9.87 2.85 15.98
CA MET A 171 -9.40 4.16 15.51
C MET A 171 -9.75 4.40 14.03
N ILE A 172 -10.11 3.36 13.29
CA ILE A 172 -10.43 3.48 11.86
C ILE A 172 -11.91 3.84 11.68
N PRO A 173 -12.23 4.95 10.98
CA PRO A 173 -13.61 5.30 10.62
C PRO A 173 -14.30 4.15 9.87
N ARG A 174 -15.61 3.96 10.10
CA ARG A 174 -16.37 2.84 9.52
C ARG A 174 -16.53 2.90 8.00
N ASP A 175 -16.35 4.05 7.41
CA ASP A 175 -16.35 4.29 5.98
C ASP A 175 -14.98 4.06 5.32
N ILE A 176 -13.93 3.80 6.11
CA ILE A 176 -12.60 3.43 5.61
C ILE A 176 -12.34 1.94 5.87
N VAL A 177 -11.95 1.20 4.85
CA VAL A 177 -11.64 -0.23 4.94
C VAL A 177 -10.26 -0.43 5.56
N LEU A 178 -10.20 -1.20 6.67
CA LEU A 178 -8.94 -1.66 7.26
C LEU A 178 -8.53 -2.98 6.60
N ILE A 179 -7.36 -3.00 5.94
CA ILE A 179 -6.83 -4.16 5.20
C ILE A 179 -5.59 -4.72 5.91
N GLY A 180 -5.54 -6.03 6.11
CA GLY A 180 -4.38 -6.73 6.67
C GLY A 180 -4.78 -7.82 7.67
N ASN A 181 -3.92 -8.28 8.60
CA ASN A 181 -2.46 -8.03 8.68
C ASN A 181 -1.70 -9.31 9.01
N LEU A 182 -2.02 -10.40 8.30
CA LEU A 182 -1.27 -11.66 8.47
C LEU A 182 0.21 -11.43 8.13
N ASP A 183 1.11 -12.00 8.96
CA ASP A 183 2.56 -11.88 8.75
C ASP A 183 3.00 -12.63 7.47
N PRO A 184 3.44 -11.93 6.43
CA PRO A 184 3.80 -12.55 5.16
C PRO A 184 5.12 -13.33 5.24
N ILE A 185 5.98 -13.05 6.20
CA ILE A 185 7.32 -13.64 6.30
C ILE A 185 7.32 -14.80 7.30
N LYS A 186 6.96 -14.53 8.56
CA LYS A 186 7.05 -15.54 9.62
C LYS A 186 5.90 -16.55 9.54
N LEU A 187 4.69 -16.07 9.26
CA LEU A 187 3.53 -16.95 9.15
C LEU A 187 3.48 -17.61 7.78
N LEU A 188 3.32 -16.84 6.70
CA LEU A 188 3.14 -17.41 5.37
C LEU A 188 4.39 -18.04 4.79
N GLY A 189 5.55 -17.41 4.98
CA GLY A 189 6.80 -17.89 4.41
C GLY A 189 7.42 -19.10 5.13
N ARG A 190 7.12 -19.29 6.43
CA ARG A 190 7.87 -20.24 7.28
C ARG A 190 7.03 -21.23 8.07
N SER A 191 5.70 -21.05 8.13
CA SER A 191 4.83 -21.94 8.90
C SER A 191 4.21 -23.02 8.01
N LYS A 192 3.61 -24.04 8.64
CA LYS A 192 2.81 -25.05 7.96
C LYS A 192 1.39 -24.54 7.68
N PRO A 193 0.68 -25.08 6.66
CA PRO A 193 -0.68 -24.68 6.30
C PRO A 193 -1.68 -24.68 7.47
N ASP A 194 -1.62 -25.65 8.37
CA ASP A 194 -2.53 -25.74 9.54
C ASP A 194 -2.37 -24.55 10.47
N LYS A 195 -1.11 -24.14 10.76
CA LYS A 195 -0.86 -22.95 11.56
C LYS A 195 -1.36 -21.68 10.88
N ILE A 196 -1.17 -21.59 9.57
CA ILE A 196 -1.65 -20.44 8.78
C ILE A 196 -3.18 -20.36 8.84
N ARG A 197 -3.85 -21.49 8.63
CA ARG A 197 -5.30 -21.59 8.77
C ARG A 197 -5.75 -21.10 10.15
N ARG A 198 -5.13 -21.61 11.22
CA ARG A 198 -5.45 -21.23 12.61
C ARG A 198 -5.30 -19.72 12.83
N GLU A 199 -4.16 -19.15 12.49
CA GLU A 199 -3.90 -17.72 12.70
C GLU A 199 -4.83 -16.82 11.85
N THR A 200 -5.16 -17.24 10.63
CA THR A 200 -6.18 -16.54 9.81
C THR A 200 -7.54 -16.54 10.48
N LEU A 201 -7.99 -17.69 11.01
CA LEU A 201 -9.28 -17.79 11.72
C LEU A 201 -9.29 -16.97 13.01
N LYS A 202 -8.16 -16.93 13.76
CA LYS A 202 -8.02 -16.06 14.93
C LYS A 202 -8.17 -14.59 14.56
N LEU A 203 -7.51 -14.14 13.49
CA LEU A 203 -7.63 -12.76 13.02
C LEU A 203 -9.09 -12.44 12.65
N LEU A 204 -9.77 -13.31 11.89
CA LEU A 204 -11.18 -13.12 11.56
C LEU A 204 -12.08 -13.05 12.80
N LYS A 205 -11.80 -13.87 13.83
CA LYS A 205 -12.56 -13.87 15.09
C LYS A 205 -12.38 -12.56 15.86
N LYS A 206 -11.15 -12.05 15.92
CA LYS A 206 -10.80 -10.75 16.51
C LYS A 206 -11.52 -9.61 15.80
N MET A 207 -11.52 -9.64 14.47
CA MET A 207 -12.06 -8.58 13.63
C MET A 207 -13.57 -8.69 13.36
N ARG A 208 -14.27 -9.67 13.97
CA ARG A 208 -15.68 -9.95 13.71
C ARG A 208 -16.62 -8.74 13.90
N GLY A 209 -16.31 -7.83 14.81
CA GLY A 209 -17.11 -6.63 15.09
C GLY A 209 -16.90 -5.48 14.08
N TYR A 210 -16.08 -5.69 13.04
CA TYR A 210 -15.66 -4.66 12.10
C TYR A 210 -16.02 -5.07 10.68
N ASP A 211 -17.15 -4.59 10.18
CA ASP A 211 -17.64 -4.84 8.80
C ASP A 211 -16.85 -4.13 7.72
N ASN A 212 -16.01 -3.16 8.12
CA ASN A 212 -15.03 -2.49 7.27
C ASN A 212 -13.65 -3.16 7.31
N PHE A 213 -13.55 -4.44 7.72
CA PHE A 213 -12.30 -5.19 7.73
C PHE A 213 -12.18 -6.13 6.52
N LEU A 214 -11.02 -6.12 5.88
CA LEU A 214 -10.63 -7.04 4.82
C LEU A 214 -9.38 -7.81 5.24
N CYS A 215 -9.52 -9.14 5.44
CA CYS A 215 -8.41 -10.01 5.79
C CYS A 215 -7.43 -10.13 4.62
N ASP A 216 -6.21 -9.70 4.83
CA ASP A 216 -5.11 -9.76 3.86
C ASP A 216 -3.76 -9.91 4.61
N PHE A 217 -2.66 -9.79 3.90
CA PHE A 217 -1.31 -9.81 4.47
C PHE A 217 -0.90 -8.40 4.89
N GLY A 218 -0.10 -8.30 5.96
CA GLY A 218 0.37 -7.01 6.46
C GLY A 218 1.42 -6.32 5.60
N CYS A 219 1.97 -7.03 4.61
CA CYS A 219 2.89 -6.51 3.60
C CYS A 219 3.00 -7.52 2.44
N ASN A 220 3.87 -7.23 1.46
CA ASN A 220 4.13 -8.12 0.31
C ASN A 220 4.65 -9.49 0.75
N CYS A 221 4.12 -10.55 0.14
CA CYS A 221 4.61 -11.90 0.31
C CYS A 221 5.95 -12.10 -0.40
N LEU A 222 6.80 -12.97 0.16
CA LEU A 222 8.02 -13.38 -0.52
C LEU A 222 7.68 -14.17 -1.78
N ASN A 223 8.47 -14.01 -2.83
CA ASN A 223 8.35 -14.79 -4.07
C ASN A 223 8.62 -16.30 -3.84
N THR A 224 9.23 -16.64 -2.71
CA THR A 224 9.49 -18.02 -2.26
C THR A 224 8.41 -18.57 -1.33
N THR A 225 7.33 -17.82 -1.07
CA THR A 225 6.22 -18.30 -0.22
C THR A 225 5.57 -19.53 -0.87
N PRO A 226 5.45 -20.67 -0.14
CA PRO A 226 4.83 -21.88 -0.68
C PRO A 226 3.38 -21.61 -1.10
N VAL A 227 2.99 -22.14 -2.26
CA VAL A 227 1.65 -21.95 -2.81
C VAL A 227 0.57 -22.53 -1.90
N GLU A 228 0.85 -23.67 -1.25
CA GLU A 228 -0.04 -24.31 -0.28
C GLU A 228 -0.32 -23.41 0.93
N ASN A 229 0.64 -22.57 1.32
CA ASN A 229 0.51 -21.62 2.42
C ASN A 229 -0.43 -20.47 2.03
N LEU A 230 -0.28 -19.93 0.82
CA LEU A 230 -1.20 -18.93 0.29
C LEU A 230 -2.62 -19.49 0.16
N GLN A 231 -2.75 -20.74 -0.35
CA GLN A 231 -4.04 -21.42 -0.46
C GLN A 231 -4.71 -21.63 0.90
N ALA A 232 -3.93 -21.99 1.94
CA ALA A 232 -4.46 -22.16 3.30
C ALA A 232 -5.02 -20.84 3.86
N ALA A 233 -4.27 -19.73 3.71
CA ALA A 233 -4.72 -18.40 4.13
C ALA A 233 -5.99 -17.97 3.38
N ILE A 234 -5.98 -18.06 2.04
CA ILE A 234 -7.12 -17.67 1.20
C ILE A 234 -8.37 -18.51 1.52
N LYS A 235 -8.21 -19.83 1.70
CA LYS A 235 -9.32 -20.72 2.04
C LYS A 235 -9.91 -20.40 3.42
N ALA A 236 -9.06 -20.13 4.40
CA ALA A 236 -9.50 -19.72 5.73
C ALA A 236 -10.15 -18.32 5.72
N GLY A 237 -9.57 -17.36 4.98
CA GLY A 237 -10.09 -15.99 4.87
C GLY A 237 -11.44 -15.87 4.17
N ARG A 238 -11.89 -16.92 3.47
CA ARG A 238 -13.19 -16.96 2.77
C ARG A 238 -14.31 -17.61 3.58
N ILE A 239 -14.03 -18.07 4.80
CA ILE A 239 -15.03 -18.69 5.64
C ILE A 239 -16.08 -17.64 6.07
N SER A 240 -17.34 -18.01 6.11
CA SER A 240 -18.39 -17.14 6.66
C SER A 240 -18.29 -17.06 8.19
N TYR A 241 -18.70 -15.93 8.76
CA TYR A 241 -18.76 -15.81 10.23
C TYR A 241 -19.65 -16.86 10.90
N LYS A 242 -20.72 -17.32 10.22
CA LYS A 242 -21.56 -18.40 10.70
C LYS A 242 -20.83 -19.75 10.80
N GLU A 243 -19.91 -20.01 9.89
CA GLU A 243 -19.03 -21.19 9.93
C GLU A 243 -17.93 -21.01 10.96
N LEU A 244 -17.34 -19.81 11.05
CA LEU A 244 -16.30 -19.47 12.01
C LEU A 244 -16.76 -19.70 13.46
N ASP A 245 -18.02 -19.38 13.79
CA ASP A 245 -18.60 -19.58 15.12
C ASP A 245 -18.71 -21.03 15.56
N ARG A 246 -18.68 -21.97 14.61
CA ARG A 246 -18.77 -23.41 14.86
C ARG A 246 -17.40 -24.08 15.00
N ILE A 247 -16.33 -23.30 14.75
CA ILE A 247 -14.96 -23.84 14.78
C ILE A 247 -14.35 -23.55 16.15
N ASP A 248 -13.96 -24.61 16.84
CA ASP A 248 -13.03 -24.49 17.96
C ASP A 248 -11.62 -24.31 17.41
N ILE A 249 -11.11 -23.06 17.50
CA ILE A 249 -9.80 -22.69 16.95
C ILE A 249 -8.67 -23.25 17.81
N ASP A 250 -8.92 -23.52 19.08
CA ASP A 250 -7.91 -23.99 20.02
C ASP A 250 -7.67 -25.51 19.86
N GLU A 251 -8.60 -26.24 19.24
CA GLU A 251 -8.48 -27.65 18.87
C GLU A 251 -7.80 -27.88 17.50
N LEU A 252 -7.48 -26.82 16.74
CA LEU A 252 -6.80 -26.88 15.46
C LEU A 252 -5.28 -26.76 15.67
#